data_baa3cba4b477a0a0bed5716bf36ac1fe
#
_entry.id   baa3cba4b477a0a0bed5716bf36ac1fe
#
_cell.length_a   1.000
_cell.length_b   1.000
_cell.length_c   1.000
_cell.angle_alpha   90.00
_cell.angle_beta   90.00
_cell.angle_gamma   90.00
#
_symmetry.space_group_name_H-M   'P 1'
#
loop_
_entity.id
_entity.type
_entity.pdbx_description
1 polymer ?
#
loop_
_entity_poly.entity_id
_entity_poly.type
_entity_poly.pdbx_seq_one_letter_code
_entity_poly.pdbx_strand_id
1 'polypeptide(L)'
;LMAAVVRENAADGVLVVTHRIELVEQISETLYRFGVRHGVIAGGRKALLAENVRVASIQTLSRCIDSLSFCPSVVVVDEAHHALAKTYRILWEKWPEALFLGMTATPCRFSGEPFTDLFEVLLQAWSMERFIDEGWLADFEYISADPNSKAVRRVGLLSKRGADGDYQLKEMATVMDCPESIRHLYDTYQTFASGKKGIVYAINREHARHIVEYYRKGGVSCCMIDAKTPPEERRSLVEDYRNGRITLMVNVDIFSEGWDVPEVEVIQLARPTLSLAKYLQQVGRGMRVSCKKSHVIILDQVGLYLAFGMPIQKWDWQRMFEGRQAGRSVTCNTYPIYIGEEAMEKQLVNLEMVRIKRKEEKREGMEVFMQGGKYGIALDGKEVCAPQFTRIERLPEPYFALCFYPYDAVFRGKVTVVDAKGRDLRPELYGKVECKGDFFKGYDFAGKQVYWDSKTQRLYEKMPELGRIGRFELVKQDAAYMFRFRERGLDFSFRKEDVQVCATGKVFIIGKHLIVNDKKEQCLYEFLGFSKGMILVKLPGQNVYRLILDSGNRFCDFKPPYLGTVTRTPDRMYIRFHHWPGF
;
A
#
# COMPACT_ATOMS: atom_id res chain seq x y z
N LEU A 1 -10.01 2.51 6.79
CA LEU A 1 -10.18 3.37 5.60
C LEU A 1 -11.64 3.38 5.16
N MET A 2 -12.22 2.24 4.74
CA MET A 2 -13.63 2.16 4.26
C MET A 2 -14.60 2.86 5.21
N ALA A 3 -14.60 2.54 6.50
CA ALA A 3 -15.51 3.15 7.48
C ALA A 3 -15.33 4.68 7.60
N ALA A 4 -14.13 5.21 7.42
CA ALA A 4 -13.88 6.65 7.40
C ALA A 4 -14.51 7.31 6.17
N VAL A 5 -14.26 6.75 4.97
CA VAL A 5 -14.86 7.24 3.72
C VAL A 5 -16.38 7.21 3.79
N VAL A 6 -16.95 6.09 4.26
CA VAL A 6 -18.41 5.94 4.40
C VAL A 6 -18.98 6.97 5.37
N ARG A 7 -18.33 7.20 6.51
CA ARG A 7 -18.79 8.15 7.53
C ARG A 7 -18.76 9.60 7.03
N GLU A 8 -17.70 9.97 6.31
CA GLU A 8 -17.55 11.32 5.76
C GLU A 8 -18.58 11.65 4.68
N ASN A 9 -19.06 10.65 3.94
CA ASN A 9 -20.02 10.82 2.84
C ASN A 9 -21.43 10.29 3.17
N ALA A 10 -21.71 9.95 4.42
CA ALA A 10 -22.97 9.31 4.82
C ALA A 10 -24.22 10.16 4.55
N ALA A 11 -24.10 11.50 4.55
CA ALA A 11 -25.21 12.41 4.27
C ALA A 11 -25.66 12.37 2.80
N ASP A 12 -24.70 12.17 1.88
CA ASP A 12 -24.91 12.25 0.42
C ASP A 12 -25.28 10.90 -0.21
N GLY A 13 -25.37 9.86 0.58
CA GLY A 13 -25.70 8.49 0.15
C GLY A 13 -24.49 7.68 -0.28
N VAL A 14 -24.24 6.57 0.42
CA VAL A 14 -23.13 5.65 0.15
C VAL A 14 -23.62 4.23 -0.05
N LEU A 15 -23.15 3.58 -1.11
CA LEU A 15 -23.37 2.16 -1.35
C LEU A 15 -22.06 1.40 -1.26
N VAL A 16 -21.94 0.47 -0.34
CA VAL A 16 -20.80 -0.45 -0.26
C VAL A 16 -21.20 -1.79 -0.86
N VAL A 17 -20.45 -2.27 -1.84
CA VAL A 17 -20.76 -3.50 -2.59
C VAL A 17 -19.62 -4.50 -2.46
N THR A 18 -19.98 -5.73 -2.15
CA THR A 18 -19.05 -6.87 -2.11
C THR A 18 -19.69 -8.12 -2.71
N HIS A 19 -18.88 -9.13 -3.02
CA HIS A 19 -19.38 -10.33 -3.71
C HIS A 19 -19.78 -11.47 -2.78
N ARG A 20 -19.42 -11.44 -1.46
CA ARG A 20 -19.73 -12.49 -0.50
C ARG A 20 -20.56 -11.98 0.66
N ILE A 21 -21.49 -12.83 1.14
CA ILE A 21 -22.36 -12.48 2.25
C ILE A 21 -21.56 -12.33 3.57
N GLU A 22 -20.53 -13.11 3.76
CA GLU A 22 -19.64 -13.02 4.91
C GLU A 22 -18.93 -11.65 4.98
N LEU A 23 -18.55 -11.10 3.83
CA LEU A 23 -17.97 -9.74 3.76
C LEU A 23 -19.04 -8.67 4.05
N VAL A 24 -20.28 -8.86 3.59
CA VAL A 24 -21.38 -7.96 3.95
C VAL A 24 -21.56 -7.89 5.47
N GLU A 25 -21.49 -9.04 6.14
CA GLU A 25 -21.60 -9.12 7.61
C GLU A 25 -20.45 -8.41 8.31
N GLN A 26 -19.21 -8.63 7.88
CA GLN A 26 -18.03 -8.00 8.47
C GLN A 26 -18.00 -6.49 8.25
N ILE A 27 -18.34 -6.05 7.04
CA ILE A 27 -18.42 -4.62 6.72
C ILE A 27 -19.52 -3.98 7.58
N SER A 28 -20.69 -4.62 7.66
CA SER A 28 -21.81 -4.17 8.47
C SER A 28 -21.43 -4.05 9.96
N GLU A 29 -20.78 -5.08 10.52
CA GLU A 29 -20.28 -5.04 11.90
C GLU A 29 -19.24 -3.93 12.11
N THR A 30 -18.33 -3.75 11.15
CA THR A 30 -17.33 -2.69 11.21
C THR A 30 -17.98 -1.31 11.19
N LEU A 31 -18.89 -1.05 10.26
CA LEU A 31 -19.62 0.23 10.19
C LEU A 31 -20.40 0.51 11.46
N TYR A 32 -21.04 -0.52 12.03
CA TYR A 32 -21.75 -0.39 13.30
C TYR A 32 -20.82 0.01 14.46
N ARG A 33 -19.65 -0.62 14.57
CA ARG A 33 -18.61 -0.26 15.56
C ARG A 33 -18.13 1.18 15.43
N PHE A 34 -18.11 1.72 14.21
CA PHE A 34 -17.76 3.11 13.94
C PHE A 34 -18.95 4.07 14.03
N GLY A 35 -20.10 3.61 14.52
CA GLY A 35 -21.29 4.43 14.73
C GLY A 35 -22.03 4.82 13.45
N VAL A 36 -21.79 4.14 12.33
CA VAL A 36 -22.46 4.40 11.05
C VAL A 36 -23.72 3.56 10.93
N ARG A 37 -24.90 4.21 10.93
CA ARG A 37 -26.17 3.56 10.62
C ARG A 37 -26.22 3.19 9.15
N HIS A 38 -26.69 1.99 8.84
CA HIS A 38 -26.75 1.53 7.45
C HIS A 38 -27.81 0.45 7.26
N GLY A 39 -28.32 0.36 6.03
CA GLY A 39 -29.15 -0.72 5.56
C GLY A 39 -28.33 -1.86 4.93
N VAL A 40 -28.91 -3.06 4.85
CA VAL A 40 -28.27 -4.24 4.26
C VAL A 40 -29.12 -4.80 3.13
N ILE A 41 -28.50 -5.02 1.96
CA ILE A 41 -29.10 -5.65 0.77
C ILE A 41 -28.39 -6.97 0.52
N ALA A 42 -28.86 -8.04 1.16
CA ALA A 42 -28.28 -9.38 1.02
C ALA A 42 -29.36 -10.46 1.12
N GLY A 43 -29.14 -11.63 0.55
CA GLY A 43 -30.10 -12.73 0.56
C GLY A 43 -30.51 -13.11 1.98
N GLY A 44 -31.83 -13.27 2.19
CA GLY A 44 -32.41 -13.64 3.48
C GLY A 44 -32.56 -12.51 4.50
N ARG A 45 -32.20 -11.26 4.19
CA ARG A 45 -32.39 -10.10 5.08
C ARG A 45 -33.38 -9.11 4.48
N LYS A 46 -34.26 -8.54 5.32
CA LYS A 46 -35.11 -7.41 4.92
C LYS A 46 -34.21 -6.17 4.80
N ALA A 47 -34.22 -5.54 3.63
CA ALA A 47 -33.53 -4.29 3.41
C ALA A 47 -34.13 -3.20 4.31
N LEU A 48 -33.34 -2.58 5.18
CA LEU A 48 -33.68 -1.33 5.83
C LEU A 48 -33.44 -0.20 4.81
N LEU A 49 -34.48 0.10 4.01
CA LEU A 49 -34.37 1.01 2.85
C LEU A 49 -34.33 2.51 3.22
N ALA A 50 -34.51 2.85 4.49
CA ALA A 50 -34.57 4.24 4.95
C ALA A 50 -33.20 4.90 5.16
N GLU A 51 -32.12 4.14 5.18
CA GLU A 51 -30.79 4.66 5.51
C GLU A 51 -30.04 5.13 4.24
N ASN A 52 -29.31 6.23 4.38
CA ASN A 52 -28.47 6.79 3.29
C ASN A 52 -27.21 5.97 3.02
N VAL A 53 -26.79 5.13 3.96
CA VAL A 53 -25.68 4.19 3.78
C VAL A 53 -26.25 2.78 3.61
N ARG A 54 -25.76 2.06 2.62
CA ARG A 54 -26.18 0.67 2.36
C ARG A 54 -25.00 -0.23 2.09
N VAL A 55 -25.04 -1.44 2.62
CA VAL A 55 -24.08 -2.51 2.34
C VAL A 55 -24.79 -3.60 1.58
N ALA A 56 -24.27 -3.99 0.43
CA ALA A 56 -24.93 -4.91 -0.48
C ALA A 56 -24.04 -6.06 -0.94
N SER A 57 -24.62 -7.25 -1.09
CA SER A 57 -23.99 -8.26 -1.93
C SER A 57 -24.38 -8.02 -3.39
N ILE A 58 -23.42 -8.07 -4.29
CA ILE A 58 -23.66 -7.82 -5.72
C ILE A 58 -24.69 -8.79 -6.31
N GLN A 59 -24.73 -10.05 -5.85
CA GLN A 59 -25.68 -11.06 -6.34
C GLN A 59 -27.12 -10.73 -5.97
N THR A 60 -27.35 -10.13 -4.79
CA THR A 60 -28.68 -9.70 -4.40
C THR A 60 -29.02 -8.37 -5.04
N LEU A 61 -28.07 -7.44 -5.04
CA LEU A 61 -28.24 -6.11 -5.60
C LEU A 61 -28.60 -6.16 -7.09
N SER A 62 -27.91 -6.97 -7.88
CA SER A 62 -28.16 -7.09 -9.32
C SER A 62 -29.58 -7.55 -9.68
N ARG A 63 -30.27 -8.24 -8.75
CA ARG A 63 -31.64 -8.71 -8.96
C ARG A 63 -32.70 -7.67 -8.63
N CYS A 64 -32.37 -6.66 -7.84
CA CYS A 64 -33.32 -5.65 -7.36
C CYS A 64 -32.89 -4.21 -7.68
N ILE A 65 -31.80 -4.02 -8.40
CA ILE A 65 -31.20 -2.70 -8.65
C ILE A 65 -32.18 -1.74 -9.34
N ASP A 66 -33.02 -2.24 -10.27
CA ASP A 66 -33.99 -1.42 -10.99
C ASP A 66 -35.15 -0.94 -10.11
N SER A 67 -35.47 -1.68 -9.05
CA SER A 67 -36.52 -1.33 -8.10
C SER A 67 -36.07 -0.38 -6.98
N LEU A 68 -34.77 -0.06 -6.93
CA LEU A 68 -34.21 0.82 -5.92
C LEU A 68 -34.39 2.28 -6.31
N SER A 69 -35.10 3.05 -5.48
CA SER A 69 -35.19 4.52 -5.58
C SER A 69 -33.96 5.25 -5.01
N PHE A 70 -33.01 4.50 -4.46
CA PHE A 70 -31.79 5.02 -3.86
C PHE A 70 -30.78 5.44 -4.94
N CYS A 71 -30.22 6.64 -4.79
CA CYS A 71 -29.19 7.18 -5.66
C CYS A 71 -27.96 7.54 -4.80
N PRO A 72 -26.93 6.68 -4.74
CA PRO A 72 -25.71 6.98 -3.99
C PRO A 72 -24.86 8.01 -4.72
N SER A 73 -24.25 8.93 -3.96
CA SER A 73 -23.19 9.81 -4.47
C SER A 73 -21.84 9.09 -4.54
N VAL A 74 -21.64 8.09 -3.66
CA VAL A 74 -20.41 7.29 -3.61
C VAL A 74 -20.75 5.80 -3.62
N VAL A 75 -20.09 5.05 -4.50
CA VAL A 75 -20.16 3.58 -4.56
C VAL A 75 -18.78 3.02 -4.22
N VAL A 76 -18.69 2.31 -3.09
CA VAL A 76 -17.47 1.63 -2.66
C VAL A 76 -17.55 0.17 -3.08
N VAL A 77 -16.61 -0.29 -3.89
CA VAL A 77 -16.50 -1.69 -4.32
C VAL A 77 -15.37 -2.36 -3.55
N ASP A 78 -15.73 -3.25 -2.63
CA ASP A 78 -14.76 -4.06 -1.91
C ASP A 78 -14.30 -5.24 -2.77
N GLU A 79 -13.04 -5.65 -2.63
CA GLU A 79 -12.35 -6.60 -3.50
C GLU A 79 -12.53 -6.24 -4.99
N ALA A 80 -12.19 -4.99 -5.32
CA ALA A 80 -12.44 -4.38 -6.63
C ALA A 80 -11.78 -5.11 -7.81
N HIS A 81 -10.88 -6.06 -7.56
CA HIS A 81 -10.36 -6.94 -8.62
C HIS A 81 -11.45 -7.83 -9.25
N HIS A 82 -12.64 -7.94 -8.62
CA HIS A 82 -13.83 -8.56 -9.19
C HIS A 82 -14.71 -7.60 -10.01
N ALA A 83 -14.47 -6.28 -9.95
CA ALA A 83 -15.35 -5.26 -10.53
C ALA A 83 -15.52 -5.37 -12.06
N LEU A 84 -14.55 -5.94 -12.76
CA LEU A 84 -14.62 -6.14 -14.22
C LEU A 84 -15.65 -7.22 -14.66
N ALA A 85 -16.18 -8.02 -13.72
CA ALA A 85 -17.22 -8.98 -14.03
C ALA A 85 -18.52 -8.28 -14.46
N LYS A 86 -19.26 -8.86 -15.42
CA LYS A 86 -20.50 -8.30 -15.97
C LYS A 86 -21.53 -7.90 -14.91
N THR A 87 -21.61 -8.67 -13.81
CA THR A 87 -22.52 -8.39 -12.71
C THR A 87 -22.20 -7.09 -11.96
N TYR A 88 -20.96 -6.60 -12.02
CA TYR A 88 -20.59 -5.33 -11.40
C TYR A 88 -20.77 -4.14 -12.33
N ARG A 89 -20.65 -4.31 -13.65
CA ARG A 89 -20.78 -3.21 -14.64
C ARG A 89 -22.13 -2.50 -14.57
N ILE A 90 -23.18 -3.22 -14.16
CA ILE A 90 -24.52 -2.64 -13.94
C ILE A 90 -24.53 -1.48 -12.93
N LEU A 91 -23.55 -1.40 -12.03
CA LEU A 91 -23.45 -0.30 -11.06
C LEU A 91 -23.12 1.03 -11.77
N TRP A 92 -22.18 1.00 -12.72
CA TRP A 92 -21.79 2.17 -13.53
C TRP A 92 -22.91 2.57 -14.50
N GLU A 93 -23.63 1.60 -15.03
CA GLU A 93 -24.80 1.86 -15.89
C GLU A 93 -25.94 2.51 -15.10
N LYS A 94 -26.19 2.05 -13.86
CA LYS A 94 -27.28 2.54 -13.02
C LYS A 94 -27.01 3.90 -12.40
N TRP A 95 -25.77 4.15 -11.98
CA TRP A 95 -25.36 5.36 -11.28
C TRP A 95 -24.13 6.03 -11.93
N PRO A 96 -24.25 6.51 -13.18
CA PRO A 96 -23.10 7.04 -13.93
C PRO A 96 -22.49 8.31 -13.30
N GLU A 97 -23.26 9.04 -12.49
CA GLU A 97 -22.80 10.26 -11.81
C GLU A 97 -22.18 9.98 -10.42
N ALA A 98 -22.24 8.74 -9.93
CA ALA A 98 -21.66 8.40 -8.65
C ALA A 98 -20.12 8.32 -8.72
N LEU A 99 -19.47 8.71 -7.64
CA LEU A 99 -18.03 8.47 -7.48
C LEU A 99 -17.78 7.00 -7.12
N PHE A 100 -17.03 6.29 -7.94
CA PHE A 100 -16.67 4.89 -7.68
C PHE A 100 -15.31 4.79 -7.01
N LEU A 101 -15.27 4.14 -5.85
CA LEU A 101 -14.05 3.84 -5.11
C LEU A 101 -13.84 2.33 -5.02
N GLY A 102 -12.89 1.80 -5.77
CA GLY A 102 -12.47 0.39 -5.68
C GLY A 102 -11.43 0.19 -4.58
N MET A 103 -11.65 -0.78 -3.70
CA MET A 103 -10.68 -1.20 -2.69
C MET A 103 -10.21 -2.62 -2.99
N THR A 104 -8.92 -2.82 -3.12
CA THR A 104 -8.31 -4.15 -3.31
C THR A 104 -6.87 -4.16 -2.83
N ALA A 105 -6.42 -5.29 -2.32
CA ALA A 105 -5.01 -5.51 -2.01
C ALA A 105 -4.18 -5.83 -3.26
N THR A 106 -4.83 -6.23 -4.35
CA THR A 106 -4.17 -6.74 -5.55
C THR A 106 -4.88 -6.23 -6.80
N PRO A 107 -4.52 -5.02 -7.30
CA PRO A 107 -5.12 -4.45 -8.50
C PRO A 107 -4.58 -5.14 -9.77
N CYS A 108 -4.77 -6.45 -9.85
CA CYS A 108 -4.37 -7.25 -11.00
C CYS A 108 -5.35 -8.40 -11.24
N ARG A 109 -5.50 -8.77 -12.49
CA ARG A 109 -6.22 -9.98 -12.92
C ARG A 109 -5.32 -10.88 -13.74
N PHE A 110 -5.57 -12.18 -13.63
CA PHE A 110 -4.86 -13.17 -14.44
C PHE A 110 -5.12 -12.99 -15.93
N SER A 111 -6.34 -12.57 -16.30
CA SER A 111 -6.74 -12.29 -17.69
C SER A 111 -6.01 -11.10 -18.31
N GLY A 112 -5.38 -10.24 -17.51
CA GLY A 112 -4.73 -9.02 -18.00
C GLY A 112 -5.71 -7.93 -18.47
N GLU A 113 -6.99 -8.03 -18.13
CA GLU A 113 -7.98 -6.98 -18.43
C GLU A 113 -7.64 -5.71 -17.63
N PRO A 114 -7.65 -4.52 -18.28
CA PRO A 114 -7.36 -3.26 -17.61
C PRO A 114 -8.49 -2.86 -16.66
N PHE A 115 -8.12 -2.23 -15.55
CA PHE A 115 -9.10 -1.61 -14.65
C PHE A 115 -9.48 -0.20 -15.10
N THR A 116 -8.74 0.38 -16.04
CA THR A 116 -8.97 1.73 -16.59
C THR A 116 -10.31 1.89 -17.30
N ASP A 117 -10.98 0.79 -17.63
CA ASP A 117 -12.37 0.81 -18.15
C ASP A 117 -13.39 1.23 -17.09
N LEU A 118 -13.07 1.10 -15.79
CA LEU A 118 -13.98 1.35 -14.67
C LEU A 118 -13.45 2.39 -13.68
N PHE A 119 -12.14 2.51 -13.54
CA PHE A 119 -11.49 3.39 -12.58
C PHE A 119 -10.44 4.26 -13.28
N GLU A 120 -10.47 5.56 -13.05
CA GLU A 120 -9.57 6.51 -13.71
C GLU A 120 -8.16 6.51 -13.11
N VAL A 121 -8.04 6.30 -11.79
CA VAL A 121 -6.79 6.49 -11.05
C VAL A 121 -6.57 5.34 -10.08
N LEU A 122 -5.33 4.86 -10.00
CA LEU A 122 -4.87 3.94 -8.97
C LEU A 122 -4.18 4.72 -7.84
N LEU A 123 -4.77 4.69 -6.65
CA LEU A 123 -4.13 5.20 -5.43
C LEU A 123 -3.41 4.05 -4.73
N GLN A 124 -2.10 4.14 -4.64
CA GLN A 124 -1.29 3.12 -4.00
C GLN A 124 -0.99 3.51 -2.54
N ALA A 125 -1.21 2.58 -1.61
CA ALA A 125 -0.76 2.69 -0.24
C ALA A 125 0.76 2.46 -0.14
N TRP A 126 1.28 2.39 1.07
CA TRP A 126 2.67 2.03 1.32
C TRP A 126 2.98 0.60 0.84
N SER A 127 4.26 0.31 0.60
CA SER A 127 4.69 -1.06 0.31
C SER A 127 4.42 -1.99 1.51
N MET A 128 4.25 -3.27 1.25
CA MET A 128 4.08 -4.28 2.30
C MET A 128 5.27 -4.28 3.27
N GLU A 129 6.48 -4.09 2.76
CA GLU A 129 7.70 -3.95 3.56
C GLU A 129 7.60 -2.80 4.56
N ARG A 130 7.14 -1.61 4.11
CA ARG A 130 6.93 -0.47 5.00
C ARG A 130 5.85 -0.73 6.05
N PHE A 131 4.76 -1.42 5.70
CA PHE A 131 3.74 -1.80 6.67
C PHE A 131 4.28 -2.75 7.74
N ILE A 132 5.23 -3.63 7.41
CA ILE A 132 5.92 -4.49 8.38
C ILE A 132 6.85 -3.66 9.26
N ASP A 133 7.67 -2.79 8.65
CA ASP A 133 8.63 -1.94 9.37
C ASP A 133 7.92 -1.00 10.37
N GLU A 134 6.72 -0.52 10.03
CA GLU A 134 5.88 0.33 10.90
C GLU A 134 5.01 -0.49 11.89
N GLY A 135 5.10 -1.82 11.88
CA GLY A 135 4.37 -2.70 12.78
C GLY A 135 2.87 -2.86 12.49
N TRP A 136 2.40 -2.48 11.31
CA TRP A 136 1.01 -2.68 10.86
C TRP A 136 0.76 -4.07 10.29
N LEU A 137 1.84 -4.75 9.84
CA LEU A 137 1.85 -6.14 9.45
C LEU A 137 2.88 -6.91 10.27
N ALA A 138 2.61 -8.16 10.55
CA ALA A 138 3.57 -9.05 11.20
C ALA A 138 4.69 -9.41 10.22
N ASP A 139 5.91 -9.52 10.73
CA ASP A 139 7.04 -10.05 9.99
C ASP A 139 6.86 -11.54 9.67
N PHE A 140 7.67 -12.08 8.79
CA PHE A 140 7.53 -13.46 8.36
C PHE A 140 8.87 -14.17 8.11
N GLU A 141 8.85 -15.45 8.35
CA GLU A 141 9.86 -16.40 7.89
C GLU A 141 9.32 -17.15 6.68
N TYR A 142 10.09 -17.26 5.61
CA TYR A 142 9.67 -17.92 4.37
C TYR A 142 10.53 -19.15 4.10
N ILE A 143 9.88 -20.32 4.09
CA ILE A 143 10.50 -21.60 3.78
C ILE A 143 9.81 -22.17 2.54
N SER A 144 10.54 -22.28 1.43
CA SER A 144 10.02 -22.72 0.13
C SER A 144 10.57 -24.07 -0.26
N ALA A 145 9.85 -24.77 -1.13
CA ALA A 145 10.37 -25.95 -1.78
C ALA A 145 11.63 -25.61 -2.61
N ASP A 146 12.66 -26.46 -2.50
CA ASP A 146 13.88 -26.31 -3.30
C ASP A 146 13.54 -26.33 -4.80
N PRO A 147 14.17 -25.49 -5.64
CA PRO A 147 13.93 -25.48 -7.09
C PRO A 147 14.10 -26.84 -7.77
N ASN A 148 14.95 -27.70 -7.22
CA ASN A 148 15.21 -29.03 -7.74
C ASN A 148 14.40 -30.13 -7.03
N SER A 149 13.51 -29.78 -6.10
CA SER A 149 12.68 -30.70 -5.34
C SER A 149 11.71 -31.50 -6.21
N LYS A 150 11.27 -32.65 -5.71
CA LYS A 150 10.20 -33.42 -6.35
C LYS A 150 8.89 -32.62 -6.41
N ALA A 151 8.60 -31.81 -5.40
CA ALA A 151 7.41 -30.98 -5.36
C ALA A 151 7.37 -29.96 -6.52
N VAL A 152 8.46 -29.22 -6.76
CA VAL A 152 8.58 -28.27 -7.87
C VAL A 152 8.52 -28.97 -9.23
N ARG A 153 9.16 -30.13 -9.37
CA ARG A 153 9.05 -30.93 -10.60
C ARG A 153 7.61 -31.36 -10.90
N ARG A 154 6.84 -31.78 -9.88
CA ARG A 154 5.42 -32.10 -10.03
C ARG A 154 4.60 -30.88 -10.47
N VAL A 155 4.82 -29.71 -9.87
CA VAL A 155 4.18 -28.47 -10.34
C VAL A 155 4.51 -28.18 -11.80
N GLY A 156 5.74 -28.45 -12.23
CA GLY A 156 6.17 -28.32 -13.63
C GLY A 156 5.44 -29.23 -14.64
N LEU A 157 4.78 -30.30 -14.16
CA LEU A 157 3.96 -31.17 -15.02
C LEU A 157 2.56 -30.61 -15.30
N LEU A 158 2.13 -29.56 -14.56
CA LEU A 158 0.80 -28.96 -14.72
C LEU A 158 0.73 -28.12 -16.00
N SER A 159 -0.05 -28.57 -16.96
CA SER A 159 -0.18 -27.96 -18.29
C SER A 159 -1.56 -27.38 -18.56
N LYS A 160 -2.62 -27.97 -17.97
CA LYS A 160 -4.02 -27.60 -18.24
C LYS A 160 -4.43 -26.40 -17.41
N ARG A 161 -5.29 -25.57 -18.01
CA ARG A 161 -5.84 -24.38 -17.37
C ARG A 161 -7.33 -24.53 -17.11
N GLY A 162 -7.79 -23.97 -15.99
CA GLY A 162 -9.20 -23.78 -15.69
C GLY A 162 -9.82 -22.60 -16.43
N ALA A 163 -11.12 -22.41 -16.27
CA ALA A 163 -11.84 -21.29 -16.88
C ALA A 163 -11.36 -19.91 -16.35
N ASP A 164 -10.78 -19.87 -15.15
CA ASP A 164 -10.19 -18.69 -14.52
C ASP A 164 -8.74 -18.44 -14.95
N GLY A 165 -8.18 -19.29 -15.82
CA GLY A 165 -6.79 -19.24 -16.29
C GLY A 165 -5.76 -19.88 -15.36
N ASP A 166 -6.11 -20.19 -14.11
CA ASP A 166 -5.27 -20.90 -13.16
C ASP A 166 -5.12 -22.38 -13.54
N TYR A 167 -4.28 -23.14 -12.84
CA TYR A 167 -4.16 -24.58 -13.05
C TYR A 167 -5.49 -25.30 -12.87
N GLN A 168 -5.77 -26.30 -13.74
CA GLN A 168 -7.00 -27.08 -13.65
C GLN A 168 -7.00 -27.92 -12.36
N LEU A 169 -8.05 -27.79 -11.53
CA LEU A 169 -8.17 -28.46 -10.24
C LEU A 169 -8.01 -29.99 -10.31
N LYS A 170 -8.58 -30.63 -11.37
CA LYS A 170 -8.50 -32.07 -11.56
C LYS A 170 -7.05 -32.53 -11.81
N GLU A 171 -6.33 -31.80 -12.67
CA GLU A 171 -4.93 -32.10 -12.96
C GLU A 171 -4.04 -31.88 -11.71
N MET A 172 -4.24 -30.75 -10.99
CA MET A 172 -3.53 -30.49 -9.73
C MET A 172 -3.73 -31.65 -8.73
N ALA A 173 -4.97 -32.08 -8.51
CA ALA A 173 -5.27 -33.18 -7.61
C ALA A 173 -4.58 -34.48 -8.06
N THR A 174 -4.63 -34.81 -9.34
CA THR A 174 -3.98 -36.04 -9.87
C THR A 174 -2.48 -36.03 -9.62
N VAL A 175 -1.81 -34.88 -9.75
CA VAL A 175 -0.35 -34.77 -9.66
C VAL A 175 0.13 -34.58 -8.22
N MET A 176 -0.59 -33.82 -7.40
CA MET A 176 -0.12 -33.36 -6.09
C MET A 176 -0.74 -34.13 -4.92
N ASP A 177 -1.97 -34.67 -5.05
CA ASP A 177 -2.65 -35.40 -3.98
C ASP A 177 -2.18 -36.87 -3.92
N CYS A 178 -0.98 -37.05 -3.40
CA CYS A 178 -0.38 -38.39 -3.23
C CYS A 178 0.23 -38.53 -1.80
N PRO A 179 0.35 -39.78 -1.29
CA PRO A 179 0.83 -40.02 0.08
C PRO A 179 2.18 -39.38 0.39
N GLU A 180 3.08 -39.34 -0.60
CA GLU A 180 4.41 -38.72 -0.44
C GLU A 180 4.30 -37.20 -0.25
N SER A 181 3.46 -36.50 -1.03
CA SER A 181 3.25 -35.08 -0.88
C SER A 181 2.61 -34.75 0.47
N ILE A 182 1.59 -35.51 0.90
CA ILE A 182 0.90 -35.29 2.18
C ILE A 182 1.86 -35.54 3.36
N ARG A 183 2.66 -36.60 3.31
CA ARG A 183 3.69 -36.83 4.31
C ARG A 183 4.67 -35.67 4.36
N HIS A 184 5.14 -35.18 3.23
CA HIS A 184 6.07 -34.06 3.15
C HIS A 184 5.48 -32.76 3.74
N LEU A 185 4.18 -32.48 3.51
CA LEU A 185 3.47 -31.40 4.17
C LEU A 185 3.53 -31.54 5.69
N TYR A 186 3.23 -32.71 6.22
CA TYR A 186 3.23 -33.00 7.65
C TYR A 186 4.63 -32.88 8.25
N ASP A 187 5.63 -33.53 7.64
CA ASP A 187 7.01 -33.51 8.14
C ASP A 187 7.59 -32.09 8.19
N THR A 188 7.27 -31.27 7.18
CA THR A 188 7.67 -29.85 7.15
C THR A 188 6.99 -29.06 8.26
N TYR A 189 5.68 -29.25 8.46
CA TYR A 189 4.97 -28.62 9.56
C TYR A 189 5.54 -29.02 10.92
N GLN A 190 5.78 -30.31 11.14
CA GLN A 190 6.36 -30.80 12.39
C GLN A 190 7.76 -30.23 12.66
N THR A 191 8.55 -30.08 11.60
CA THR A 191 9.92 -29.59 11.72
C THR A 191 9.99 -28.11 12.05
N PHE A 192 9.20 -27.27 11.37
CA PHE A 192 9.35 -25.81 11.43
C PHE A 192 8.25 -25.09 12.19
N ALA A 193 7.12 -25.75 12.44
CA ALA A 193 5.93 -25.08 12.96
C ALA A 193 5.09 -25.96 13.92
N SER A 194 5.67 -26.98 14.52
CA SER A 194 4.97 -27.91 15.40
C SER A 194 4.26 -27.16 16.54
N GLY A 195 2.98 -27.48 16.74
CA GLY A 195 2.14 -26.87 17.76
C GLY A 195 1.65 -25.45 17.45
N LYS A 196 2.11 -24.82 16.38
CA LYS A 196 1.68 -23.46 16.00
C LYS A 196 0.35 -23.47 15.28
N LYS A 197 -0.47 -22.46 15.59
CA LYS A 197 -1.79 -22.24 14.97
C LYS A 197 -1.64 -21.83 13.50
N GLY A 198 -2.29 -22.55 12.58
CA GLY A 198 -2.07 -22.31 11.16
C GLY A 198 -3.23 -22.63 10.23
N ILE A 199 -3.04 -22.19 8.96
CA ILE A 199 -3.92 -22.49 7.85
C ILE A 199 -3.14 -23.28 6.79
N VAL A 200 -3.74 -24.37 6.31
CA VAL A 200 -3.24 -25.13 5.17
C VAL A 200 -4.16 -24.89 3.98
N TYR A 201 -3.63 -24.41 2.87
CA TYR A 201 -4.38 -24.19 1.64
C TYR A 201 -4.32 -25.42 0.74
N ALA A 202 -5.42 -26.17 0.69
CA ALA A 202 -5.54 -27.40 -0.09
C ALA A 202 -6.10 -27.15 -1.49
N ILE A 203 -5.89 -28.08 -2.41
CA ILE A 203 -6.31 -28.02 -3.80
C ILE A 203 -7.83 -28.13 -3.94
N ASN A 204 -8.41 -29.16 -3.31
CA ASN A 204 -9.83 -29.47 -3.32
C ASN A 204 -10.22 -30.19 -2.01
N ARG A 205 -11.51 -30.56 -1.89
CA ARG A 205 -12.03 -31.22 -0.69
C ARG A 205 -11.38 -32.57 -0.39
N GLU A 206 -11.06 -33.35 -1.41
CA GLU A 206 -10.46 -34.66 -1.26
C GLU A 206 -9.03 -34.55 -0.76
N HIS A 207 -8.24 -33.67 -1.34
CA HIS A 207 -6.89 -33.35 -0.85
C HIS A 207 -6.93 -32.83 0.60
N ALA A 208 -7.88 -31.93 0.93
CA ALA A 208 -8.05 -31.44 2.29
C ALA A 208 -8.39 -32.56 3.29
N ARG A 209 -9.24 -33.51 2.90
CA ARG A 209 -9.58 -34.67 3.71
C ARG A 209 -8.36 -35.57 3.96
N HIS A 210 -7.57 -35.86 2.93
CA HIS A 210 -6.35 -36.66 3.06
C HIS A 210 -5.33 -35.98 3.98
N ILE A 211 -5.17 -34.65 3.88
CA ILE A 211 -4.31 -33.87 4.79
C ILE A 211 -4.83 -34.00 6.23
N VAL A 212 -6.11 -33.76 6.48
CA VAL A 212 -6.71 -33.84 7.83
C VAL A 212 -6.54 -35.22 8.43
N GLU A 213 -6.82 -36.28 7.67
CA GLU A 213 -6.67 -37.65 8.14
C GLU A 213 -5.22 -37.98 8.53
N TYR A 214 -4.26 -37.56 7.70
CA TYR A 214 -2.85 -37.81 7.96
C TYR A 214 -2.36 -37.04 9.19
N TYR A 215 -2.70 -35.76 9.30
CA TYR A 215 -2.29 -34.90 10.41
C TYR A 215 -2.89 -35.34 11.73
N ARG A 216 -4.17 -35.77 11.74
CA ARG A 216 -4.82 -36.33 12.93
C ARG A 216 -4.17 -37.62 13.40
N LYS A 217 -3.80 -38.52 12.46
CA LYS A 217 -3.02 -39.71 12.78
C LYS A 217 -1.66 -39.41 13.42
N GLY A 218 -1.07 -38.27 13.03
CA GLY A 218 0.15 -37.74 13.60
C GLY A 218 -0.03 -36.90 14.87
N GLY A 219 -1.25 -36.86 15.46
CA GLY A 219 -1.52 -36.17 16.72
C GLY A 219 -1.80 -34.68 16.61
N VAL A 220 -1.94 -34.14 15.40
CA VAL A 220 -2.25 -32.72 15.20
C VAL A 220 -3.76 -32.49 15.19
N SER A 221 -4.25 -31.61 16.07
CA SER A 221 -5.65 -31.18 16.07
C SER A 221 -5.95 -30.31 14.86
N CYS A 222 -6.65 -30.85 13.87
CA CYS A 222 -6.98 -30.13 12.65
C CYS A 222 -8.39 -30.45 12.13
N CYS A 223 -8.95 -29.54 11.35
CA CYS A 223 -10.23 -29.73 10.67
C CYS A 223 -10.22 -29.15 9.26
N MET A 224 -11.13 -29.62 8.43
CA MET A 224 -11.37 -29.06 7.11
C MET A 224 -12.52 -28.05 7.16
N ILE A 225 -12.42 -26.99 6.36
CA ILE A 225 -13.51 -26.05 6.11
C ILE A 225 -13.59 -25.72 4.63
N ASP A 226 -14.80 -25.73 4.08
CA ASP A 226 -15.06 -25.47 2.67
C ASP A 226 -16.42 -24.77 2.45
N ALA A 227 -16.76 -24.47 1.17
CA ALA A 227 -18.00 -23.81 0.80
C ALA A 227 -19.28 -24.63 1.16
N LYS A 228 -19.16 -25.94 1.33
CA LYS A 228 -20.28 -26.83 1.69
C LYS A 228 -20.44 -27.02 3.19
N THR A 229 -19.48 -26.54 4.00
CA THR A 229 -19.58 -26.58 5.46
C THR A 229 -20.77 -25.71 5.90
N PRO A 230 -21.77 -26.28 6.61
CA PRO A 230 -22.93 -25.54 7.05
C PRO A 230 -22.55 -24.31 7.90
N PRO A 231 -23.33 -23.20 7.83
CA PRO A 231 -22.95 -21.96 8.53
C PRO A 231 -22.76 -22.11 10.03
N GLU A 232 -23.59 -22.91 10.69
CA GLU A 232 -23.49 -23.17 12.15
C GLU A 232 -22.22 -23.98 12.48
N GLU A 233 -21.99 -25.06 11.75
CA GLU A 233 -20.79 -25.86 11.91
C GLU A 233 -19.52 -25.01 11.64
N ARG A 234 -19.56 -24.16 10.62
CA ARG A 234 -18.48 -23.23 10.31
C ARG A 234 -18.19 -22.29 11.47
N ARG A 235 -19.22 -21.72 12.10
CA ARG A 235 -19.06 -20.86 13.28
C ARG A 235 -18.42 -21.62 14.44
N SER A 236 -18.90 -22.84 14.72
CA SER A 236 -18.33 -23.69 15.78
C SER A 236 -16.86 -24.01 15.53
N LEU A 237 -16.51 -24.43 14.31
CA LEU A 237 -15.11 -24.73 13.93
C LEU A 237 -14.19 -23.52 14.06
N VAL A 238 -14.66 -22.34 13.65
CA VAL A 238 -13.91 -21.08 13.78
C VAL A 238 -13.73 -20.71 15.25
N GLU A 239 -14.73 -20.91 16.08
CA GLU A 239 -14.64 -20.66 17.52
C GLU A 239 -13.69 -21.65 18.21
N ASP A 240 -13.74 -22.93 17.86
CA ASP A 240 -12.81 -23.95 18.34
C ASP A 240 -11.36 -23.64 17.95
N TYR A 241 -11.18 -23.13 16.73
CA TYR A 241 -9.87 -22.69 16.26
C TYR A 241 -9.40 -21.43 17.01
N ARG A 242 -10.26 -20.43 17.24
CA ARG A 242 -9.92 -19.24 18.04
C ARG A 242 -9.52 -19.62 19.46
N ASN A 243 -10.25 -20.54 20.07
CA ASN A 243 -10.03 -21.01 21.44
C ASN A 243 -8.86 -21.99 21.57
N GLY A 244 -8.18 -22.36 20.45
CA GLY A 244 -7.03 -23.26 20.45
C GLY A 244 -7.35 -24.75 20.58
N ARG A 245 -8.65 -25.14 20.52
CA ARG A 245 -9.06 -26.55 20.45
C ARG A 245 -8.67 -27.20 19.12
N ILE A 246 -8.59 -26.41 18.08
CA ILE A 246 -8.10 -26.77 16.75
C ILE A 246 -6.83 -25.98 16.48
N THR A 247 -5.75 -26.67 16.12
CA THR A 247 -4.43 -26.07 15.82
C THR A 247 -4.32 -25.67 14.35
N LEU A 248 -4.76 -26.55 13.44
CA LEU A 248 -4.69 -26.31 12.01
C LEU A 248 -6.06 -26.32 11.33
N MET A 249 -6.31 -25.36 10.49
CA MET A 249 -7.48 -25.27 9.63
C MET A 249 -7.06 -25.58 8.18
N VAL A 250 -7.57 -26.68 7.63
CA VAL A 250 -7.35 -27.03 6.22
C VAL A 250 -8.44 -26.42 5.37
N ASN A 251 -8.10 -25.49 4.54
CA ASN A 251 -9.00 -24.62 3.78
C ASN A 251 -9.05 -24.99 2.29
N VAL A 252 -10.26 -24.94 1.71
CA VAL A 252 -10.51 -25.04 0.28
C VAL A 252 -11.29 -23.81 -0.16
N ASP A 253 -10.60 -22.84 -0.77
CA ASP A 253 -11.14 -21.63 -1.41
C ASP A 253 -12.04 -20.69 -0.57
N ILE A 254 -12.19 -20.91 0.77
CA ILE A 254 -13.04 -20.06 1.61
C ILE A 254 -12.24 -18.93 2.27
N PHE A 255 -11.06 -19.21 2.78
CA PHE A 255 -10.27 -18.24 3.54
C PHE A 255 -9.42 -17.31 2.68
N SER A 256 -9.60 -17.32 1.36
CA SER A 256 -9.02 -16.29 0.49
C SER A 256 -9.62 -14.91 0.83
N GLU A 257 -10.89 -14.85 1.29
CA GLU A 257 -11.61 -13.60 1.54
C GLU A 257 -12.52 -13.72 2.76
N GLY A 258 -12.66 -12.64 3.53
CA GLY A 258 -13.68 -12.50 4.56
C GLY A 258 -13.45 -13.19 5.91
N TRP A 259 -12.33 -13.89 6.13
CA TRP A 259 -12.04 -14.55 7.41
C TRP A 259 -10.99 -13.78 8.22
N ASP A 260 -11.31 -13.45 9.48
CA ASP A 260 -10.46 -12.67 10.36
C ASP A 260 -10.07 -13.43 11.64
N VAL A 261 -8.85 -14.00 11.61
CA VAL A 261 -8.19 -14.55 12.80
C VAL A 261 -6.72 -14.08 12.78
N PRO A 262 -6.41 -13.02 13.53
CA PRO A 262 -5.05 -12.44 13.54
C PRO A 262 -3.99 -13.36 14.14
N GLU A 263 -4.40 -14.36 14.91
CA GLU A 263 -3.52 -15.27 15.67
C GLU A 263 -2.88 -16.39 14.83
N VAL A 264 -3.02 -16.33 13.49
CA VAL A 264 -2.41 -17.31 12.60
C VAL A 264 -0.89 -17.14 12.61
N GLU A 265 -0.17 -18.17 13.05
CA GLU A 265 1.30 -18.22 13.14
C GLU A 265 1.92 -18.95 11.95
N VAL A 266 1.15 -19.78 11.22
CA VAL A 266 1.64 -20.59 10.10
C VAL A 266 0.70 -20.50 8.92
N ILE A 267 1.26 -20.27 7.74
CA ILE A 267 0.59 -20.43 6.45
C ILE A 267 1.28 -21.55 5.69
N GLN A 268 0.58 -22.63 5.40
CA GLN A 268 1.10 -23.71 4.60
C GLN A 268 0.42 -23.77 3.23
N LEU A 269 1.22 -23.54 2.18
CA LEU A 269 0.78 -23.46 0.80
C LEU A 269 0.93 -24.83 0.13
N ALA A 270 -0.15 -25.60 0.07
CA ALA A 270 -0.17 -26.94 -0.54
C ALA A 270 -0.86 -26.94 -1.91
N ARG A 271 -1.29 -25.78 -2.38
CA ARG A 271 -1.96 -25.60 -3.67
C ARG A 271 -1.13 -24.72 -4.61
N PRO A 272 -0.67 -25.26 -5.75
CA PRO A 272 -0.08 -24.45 -6.81
C PRO A 272 -1.11 -23.44 -7.36
N THR A 273 -0.66 -22.25 -7.75
CA THR A 273 -1.48 -21.25 -8.43
C THR A 273 -0.63 -20.39 -9.35
N LEU A 274 -1.24 -19.89 -10.41
CA LEU A 274 -0.68 -18.87 -11.30
C LEU A 274 -1.20 -17.47 -10.96
N SER A 275 -2.07 -17.35 -9.96
CA SER A 275 -2.67 -16.10 -9.54
C SER A 275 -1.87 -15.44 -8.43
N LEU A 276 -1.21 -14.33 -8.75
CA LEU A 276 -0.54 -13.47 -7.76
C LEU A 276 -1.51 -13.02 -6.68
N ALA A 277 -2.74 -12.67 -7.05
CA ALA A 277 -3.76 -12.24 -6.10
C ALA A 277 -4.07 -13.33 -5.07
N LYS A 278 -4.29 -14.58 -5.51
CA LYS A 278 -4.50 -15.71 -4.59
C LYS A 278 -3.31 -15.92 -3.66
N TYR A 279 -2.10 -15.88 -4.19
CA TYR A 279 -0.88 -16.02 -3.39
C TYR A 279 -0.79 -14.96 -2.29
N LEU A 280 -0.90 -13.69 -2.66
CA LEU A 280 -0.80 -12.59 -1.70
C LEU A 280 -1.94 -12.57 -0.67
N GLN A 281 -3.16 -12.92 -1.08
CA GLN A 281 -4.29 -13.05 -0.15
C GLN A 281 -4.09 -14.18 0.85
N GLN A 282 -3.57 -15.33 0.42
CA GLN A 282 -3.29 -16.47 1.30
C GLN A 282 -2.22 -16.11 2.35
N VAL A 283 -1.11 -15.55 1.90
CA VAL A 283 0.00 -15.14 2.78
C VAL A 283 -0.44 -14.00 3.72
N GLY A 284 -1.18 -13.03 3.20
CA GLY A 284 -1.68 -11.89 3.95
C GLY A 284 -2.54 -12.25 5.16
N ARG A 285 -3.18 -13.45 5.15
CA ARG A 285 -3.93 -13.93 6.34
C ARG A 285 -3.02 -14.17 7.54
N GLY A 286 -1.79 -14.64 7.31
CA GLY A 286 -0.81 -14.82 8.37
C GLY A 286 -0.14 -13.52 8.79
N MET A 287 -0.07 -12.51 7.93
CA MET A 287 0.67 -11.27 8.22
C MET A 287 -0.11 -10.26 9.07
N ARG A 288 -1.32 -10.57 9.52
CA ARG A 288 -2.06 -9.71 10.46
C ARG A 288 -1.38 -9.66 11.81
N VAL A 289 -1.31 -8.47 12.40
CA VAL A 289 -0.66 -8.27 13.72
C VAL A 289 -1.53 -8.87 14.82
N SER A 290 -0.88 -9.56 15.76
CA SER A 290 -1.50 -10.05 16.99
C SER A 290 -0.48 -9.99 18.14
N CYS A 291 -0.92 -9.65 19.34
CA CYS A 291 -0.07 -9.68 20.53
C CYS A 291 0.39 -11.11 20.92
N LYS A 292 -0.22 -12.15 20.33
CA LYS A 292 0.12 -13.55 20.61
C LYS A 292 1.18 -14.14 19.67
N LYS A 293 1.66 -13.39 18.69
CA LYS A 293 2.71 -13.84 17.77
C LYS A 293 3.69 -12.73 17.44
N SER A 294 4.95 -13.06 17.25
CA SER A 294 6.00 -12.15 16.80
C SER A 294 6.12 -12.09 15.27
N HIS A 295 5.93 -13.21 14.59
CA HIS A 295 6.03 -13.36 13.14
C HIS A 295 5.14 -14.51 12.66
N VAL A 296 5.02 -14.67 11.35
CA VAL A 296 4.35 -15.81 10.73
C VAL A 296 5.36 -16.66 9.96
N ILE A 297 5.21 -17.98 10.01
CA ILE A 297 5.99 -18.93 9.22
C ILE A 297 5.20 -19.28 7.95
N ILE A 298 5.77 -19.03 6.80
CA ILE A 298 5.20 -19.38 5.50
C ILE A 298 5.92 -20.64 5.00
N LEU A 299 5.19 -21.75 4.91
CA LEU A 299 5.66 -23.02 4.37
C LEU A 299 5.16 -23.18 2.94
N ASP A 300 5.96 -22.82 1.97
CA ASP A 300 5.64 -22.89 0.54
C ASP A 300 6.06 -24.25 -0.03
N GLN A 301 5.14 -25.20 0.00
CA GLN A 301 5.39 -26.58 -0.42
C GLN A 301 5.36 -26.78 -1.95
N VAL A 302 4.96 -25.76 -2.68
CA VAL A 302 4.71 -25.86 -4.13
C VAL A 302 5.56 -24.88 -4.95
N GLY A 303 6.47 -24.17 -4.27
CA GLY A 303 7.43 -23.27 -4.92
C GLY A 303 6.79 -22.00 -5.51
N LEU A 304 5.78 -21.41 -4.86
CA LEU A 304 5.19 -20.14 -5.30
C LEU A 304 6.21 -19.00 -5.31
N TYR A 305 7.22 -19.09 -4.44
CA TYR A 305 8.35 -18.16 -4.45
C TYR A 305 9.04 -18.10 -5.83
N LEU A 306 9.18 -19.24 -6.53
CA LEU A 306 9.82 -19.30 -7.85
C LEU A 306 8.97 -18.59 -8.92
N ALA A 307 7.65 -18.56 -8.73
CA ALA A 307 6.71 -17.92 -9.65
C ALA A 307 6.54 -16.42 -9.37
N PHE A 308 6.50 -16.03 -8.08
CA PHE A 308 6.08 -14.70 -7.66
C PHE A 308 7.12 -13.94 -6.83
N GLY A 309 8.16 -14.60 -6.32
CA GLY A 309 9.07 -14.01 -5.34
C GLY A 309 8.46 -13.95 -3.94
N MET A 310 9.07 -13.13 -3.07
CA MET A 310 8.59 -12.90 -1.71
C MET A 310 7.33 -12.01 -1.68
N PRO A 311 6.48 -12.12 -0.65
CA PRO A 311 5.29 -11.27 -0.51
C PRO A 311 5.58 -9.77 -0.51
N ILE A 312 6.77 -9.38 -0.04
CA ILE A 312 7.24 -7.98 0.02
C ILE A 312 7.79 -7.47 -1.31
N GLN A 313 7.79 -8.27 -2.36
CA GLN A 313 8.30 -7.85 -3.66
C GLN A 313 7.60 -6.57 -4.13
N LYS A 314 8.36 -5.66 -4.74
CA LYS A 314 7.82 -4.44 -5.34
C LYS A 314 7.21 -4.79 -6.69
N TRP A 315 5.89 -4.69 -6.75
CA TRP A 315 5.11 -4.90 -7.98
C TRP A 315 4.83 -3.56 -8.65
N ASP A 316 4.85 -3.52 -9.96
CA ASP A 316 4.37 -2.37 -10.72
C ASP A 316 2.83 -2.45 -10.86
N TRP A 317 2.16 -2.07 -9.77
CA TRP A 317 0.70 -2.09 -9.70
C TRP A 317 0.04 -1.18 -10.72
N GLN A 318 0.69 -0.05 -11.07
CA GLN A 318 0.17 0.87 -12.08
C GLN A 318 0.11 0.18 -13.44
N ARG A 319 1.18 -0.52 -13.81
CA ARG A 319 1.23 -1.26 -15.08
C ARG A 319 0.21 -2.40 -15.13
N MET A 320 -0.01 -3.09 -14.01
CA MET A 320 -1.01 -4.16 -13.91
C MET A 320 -2.43 -3.60 -13.96
N PHE A 321 -2.67 -2.46 -13.33
CA PHE A 321 -3.94 -1.73 -13.38
C PHE A 321 -4.30 -1.31 -14.82
N GLU A 322 -3.31 -0.93 -15.62
CA GLU A 322 -3.46 -0.58 -17.04
C GLU A 322 -3.59 -1.82 -17.97
N GLY A 323 -3.67 -3.03 -17.43
CA GLY A 323 -3.78 -4.26 -18.22
C GLY A 323 -2.49 -4.67 -18.93
N ARG A 324 -1.40 -4.00 -18.66
CA ARG A 324 -0.08 -4.40 -19.17
C ARG A 324 0.45 -5.51 -18.26
N GLN A 325 0.35 -6.75 -18.71
CA GLN A 325 0.94 -7.86 -17.95
C GLN A 325 2.39 -7.50 -17.62
N ALA A 326 2.77 -7.64 -16.35
CA ALA A 326 4.16 -7.71 -15.99
C ALA A 326 4.73 -8.84 -16.85
N GLY A 327 5.47 -8.49 -17.89
CA GLY A 327 6.16 -9.51 -18.67
C GLY A 327 6.89 -10.41 -17.68
N ARG A 328 7.08 -11.68 -17.99
CA ARG A 328 7.81 -12.69 -17.18
C ARG A 328 9.24 -12.30 -16.74
N SER A 329 9.67 -11.07 -16.98
CA SER A 329 10.82 -10.49 -16.32
C SER A 329 10.42 -9.97 -14.93
N VAL A 330 9.99 -10.88 -14.05
CA VAL A 330 10.48 -10.76 -12.69
C VAL A 330 11.99 -10.86 -12.85
N THR A 331 12.67 -9.72 -12.91
CA THR A 331 14.04 -9.68 -12.43
C THR A 331 13.89 -10.09 -10.98
N CYS A 332 13.96 -11.38 -10.76
CA CYS A 332 14.14 -11.95 -9.46
C CYS A 332 15.43 -11.28 -8.99
N ASN A 333 15.29 -10.20 -8.21
CA ASN A 333 16.40 -9.76 -7.39
C ASN A 333 16.65 -10.98 -6.54
N THR A 334 17.63 -11.77 -6.98
CA THR A 334 18.02 -13.04 -6.40
C THR A 334 18.29 -12.79 -4.93
N TYR A 335 17.26 -13.02 -4.11
CA TYR A 335 17.48 -13.18 -2.70
C TYR A 335 18.31 -14.46 -2.58
N PRO A 336 19.51 -14.39 -2.00
CA PRO A 336 20.38 -15.56 -1.95
C PRO A 336 19.65 -16.67 -1.22
N ILE A 337 19.54 -17.80 -1.87
CA ILE A 337 19.15 -19.05 -1.24
C ILE A 337 20.35 -19.43 -0.36
N TYR A 338 20.24 -19.23 0.94
CA TYR A 338 21.28 -19.64 1.87
C TYR A 338 21.09 -21.11 2.19
N ILE A 339 22.02 -21.93 1.75
CA ILE A 339 22.23 -23.29 2.24
C ILE A 339 23.37 -23.16 3.27
N GLY A 340 23.05 -23.08 4.55
CA GLY A 340 24.06 -22.94 5.58
C GLY A 340 24.31 -24.24 6.34
N GLU A 341 25.35 -24.29 7.17
CA GLU A 341 25.87 -25.50 7.81
C GLU A 341 25.25 -25.83 9.18
N GLU A 342 24.28 -25.10 9.68
CA GLU A 342 23.65 -25.34 10.97
C GLU A 342 22.70 -26.55 10.98
N ALA A 343 22.46 -27.16 12.14
CA ALA A 343 21.65 -28.37 12.29
C ALA A 343 20.23 -28.25 11.72
N MET A 344 19.62 -27.05 11.79
CA MET A 344 18.31 -26.75 11.22
C MET A 344 18.33 -26.71 9.68
N GLU A 345 19.46 -26.37 9.08
CA GLU A 345 19.65 -26.34 7.63
C GLU A 345 19.85 -27.73 7.05
N LYS A 346 20.44 -28.67 7.83
CA LYS A 346 20.44 -30.09 7.46
C LYS A 346 19.03 -30.66 7.36
N GLN A 347 18.12 -30.23 8.24
CA GLN A 347 16.71 -30.64 8.16
C GLN A 347 16.01 -30.04 6.91
N LEU A 348 16.32 -28.80 6.52
CA LEU A 348 15.82 -28.20 5.29
C LEU A 348 16.24 -29.02 4.07
N VAL A 349 17.53 -29.41 3.97
CA VAL A 349 18.06 -30.24 2.87
C VAL A 349 17.38 -31.60 2.83
N ASN A 350 17.20 -32.25 3.96
CA ASN A 350 16.53 -33.56 4.05
C ASN A 350 15.05 -33.50 3.60
N LEU A 351 14.39 -32.33 3.79
CA LEU A 351 13.02 -32.08 3.37
C LEU A 351 12.93 -31.41 1.99
N GLU A 352 14.02 -31.34 1.23
CA GLU A 352 14.05 -30.64 -0.06
C GLU A 352 13.45 -29.22 0.04
N MET A 353 13.69 -28.49 1.15
CA MET A 353 13.22 -27.13 1.42
C MET A 353 14.39 -26.15 1.54
N VAL A 354 14.12 -24.90 1.27
CA VAL A 354 15.09 -23.80 1.40
C VAL A 354 14.48 -22.63 2.17
N ARG A 355 15.25 -22.03 3.07
CA ARG A 355 14.85 -20.82 3.76
C ARG A 355 15.19 -19.60 2.89
N ILE A 356 14.19 -18.83 2.55
CA ILE A 356 14.35 -17.58 1.80
C ILE A 356 14.52 -16.46 2.83
N LYS A 357 15.73 -15.93 2.96
CA LYS A 357 15.99 -14.77 3.80
C LYS A 357 15.69 -13.50 3.00
N ARG A 358 15.11 -12.50 3.65
CA ARG A 358 15.16 -11.14 3.14
C ARG A 358 16.65 -10.84 2.91
N LYS A 359 16.98 -10.26 1.76
CA LYS A 359 18.26 -9.58 1.65
C LYS A 359 18.20 -8.52 2.74
N GLU A 360 18.94 -8.76 3.83
CA GLU A 360 19.34 -7.64 4.64
C GLU A 360 20.09 -6.75 3.66
N GLU A 361 19.41 -5.74 3.11
CA GLU A 361 20.14 -4.55 2.74
C GLU A 361 20.88 -4.25 4.03
N LYS A 362 22.21 -4.46 4.04
CA LYS A 362 23.05 -3.74 4.98
C LYS A 362 22.59 -2.32 4.79
N ARG A 363 21.70 -1.86 5.65
CA ARG A 363 21.36 -0.47 5.74
C ARG A 363 22.68 0.14 6.21
N GLU A 364 23.52 0.53 5.24
CA GLU A 364 24.49 1.58 5.47
C GLU A 364 23.63 2.76 5.85
N GLY A 365 23.43 2.95 7.14
CA GLY A 365 22.48 3.95 7.63
C GLY A 365 22.11 3.75 9.08
N MET A 366 21.26 4.64 9.53
CA MET A 366 20.80 4.68 10.92
C MET A 366 19.70 3.66 11.20
N GLU A 367 19.82 2.97 12.35
CA GLU A 367 18.88 1.99 12.85
C GLU A 367 18.32 2.41 14.20
N VAL A 368 17.07 2.08 14.46
CA VAL A 368 16.43 2.21 15.77
C VAL A 368 16.53 0.87 16.49
N PHE A 369 17.08 0.87 17.70
CA PHE A 369 17.14 -0.33 18.53
C PHE A 369 16.46 -0.09 19.89
N MET A 370 16.11 -1.14 20.58
CA MET A 370 15.46 -1.07 21.90
C MET A 370 16.28 -1.83 22.94
N GLN A 371 16.49 -1.19 24.09
CA GLN A 371 17.13 -1.81 25.25
C GLN A 371 16.49 -1.30 26.54
N GLY A 372 16.15 -2.21 27.45
CA GLY A 372 15.52 -1.83 28.72
C GLY A 372 14.17 -1.11 28.59
N GLY A 373 13.39 -1.38 27.51
CA GLY A 373 12.10 -0.73 27.27
C GLY A 373 12.20 0.70 26.72
N LYS A 374 13.40 1.15 26.35
CA LYS A 374 13.65 2.46 25.75
C LYS A 374 14.31 2.30 24.37
N TYR A 375 14.07 3.26 23.48
CA TYR A 375 14.62 3.28 22.14
C TYR A 375 15.90 4.09 22.07
N GLY A 376 16.86 3.60 21.28
CA GLY A 376 18.11 4.26 20.91
C GLY A 376 18.28 4.28 19.39
N ILE A 377 19.29 4.98 18.90
CA ILE A 377 19.64 5.06 17.49
C ILE A 377 21.10 4.65 17.30
N ALA A 378 21.36 3.78 16.34
CA ALA A 378 22.69 3.38 15.89
C ALA A 378 22.92 3.78 14.43
N LEU A 379 24.14 4.13 14.04
CA LEU A 379 24.60 4.35 12.67
C LEU A 379 25.68 3.33 12.38
N ASP A 380 25.47 2.50 11.35
CA ASP A 380 26.40 1.43 10.95
C ASP A 380 26.83 0.53 12.12
N GLY A 381 25.86 0.18 12.98
CA GLY A 381 26.07 -0.62 14.19
C GLY A 381 26.73 0.10 15.36
N LYS A 382 27.05 1.41 15.25
CA LYS A 382 27.55 2.22 16.35
C LYS A 382 26.44 3.06 16.95
N GLU A 383 26.30 3.02 18.28
CA GLU A 383 25.34 3.83 19.00
C GLU A 383 25.61 5.32 18.80
N VAL A 384 24.60 6.04 18.30
CA VAL A 384 24.60 7.50 18.08
C VAL A 384 23.78 8.19 19.16
N CYS A 385 22.65 7.57 19.53
CA CYS A 385 21.82 8.01 20.64
C CYS A 385 21.54 6.82 21.55
N ALA A 386 21.92 6.95 22.82
CA ALA A 386 21.67 5.92 23.85
C ALA A 386 20.16 5.63 24.01
N PRO A 387 19.78 4.43 24.48
CA PRO A 387 18.39 4.07 24.73
C PRO A 387 17.76 4.90 25.84
N GLN A 388 17.10 5.98 25.48
CA GLN A 388 16.49 6.94 26.42
C GLN A 388 15.11 7.42 25.97
N PHE A 389 14.72 7.15 24.73
CA PHE A 389 13.46 7.63 24.16
C PHE A 389 12.31 6.67 24.43
N THR A 390 11.12 7.20 24.66
CA THR A 390 9.89 6.40 24.80
C THR A 390 9.24 6.09 23.46
N ARG A 391 9.52 6.92 22.43
CA ARG A 391 9.01 6.78 21.07
C ARG A 391 9.99 7.43 20.10
N ILE A 392 10.13 6.83 18.92
CA ILE A 392 10.87 7.38 17.79
C ILE A 392 9.96 7.32 16.56
N GLU A 393 9.78 8.45 15.88
CA GLU A 393 9.02 8.57 14.64
C GLU A 393 9.99 8.89 13.50
N ARG A 394 10.05 8.06 12.46
CA ARG A 394 10.93 8.27 11.31
C ARG A 394 10.47 9.48 10.49
N LEU A 395 11.41 10.22 9.98
CA LEU A 395 11.20 11.40 9.14
C LEU A 395 11.78 11.17 7.74
N PRO A 396 11.24 11.87 6.71
CA PRO A 396 11.87 11.89 5.40
C PRO A 396 13.20 12.67 5.43
N GLU A 397 14.11 12.34 4.51
CA GLU A 397 15.35 13.10 4.32
C GLU A 397 15.09 14.62 4.20
N PRO A 398 15.98 15.45 4.77
CA PRO A 398 17.32 15.18 5.29
C PRO A 398 17.37 14.80 6.78
N TYR A 399 16.26 14.52 7.40
CA TYR A 399 16.16 14.10 8.79
C TYR A 399 16.07 12.57 8.86
N PHE A 400 16.33 12.03 10.05
CA PHE A 400 16.13 10.62 10.33
C PHE A 400 14.88 10.39 11.17
N ALA A 401 14.78 11.06 12.33
CA ALA A 401 13.68 10.80 13.25
C ALA A 401 13.37 11.96 14.19
N LEU A 402 12.12 11.98 14.68
CA LEU A 402 11.67 12.65 15.92
C LEU A 402 11.80 11.66 17.07
N CYS A 403 12.53 12.06 18.12
CA CYS A 403 12.77 11.24 19.29
C CYS A 403 12.11 11.88 20.52
N PHE A 404 11.22 11.15 21.17
CA PHE A 404 10.40 11.62 22.28
C PHE A 404 10.98 11.11 23.59
N TYR A 405 11.38 12.02 24.47
CA TYR A 405 11.82 11.71 25.82
C TYR A 405 10.65 11.35 26.74
N PRO A 406 10.91 10.65 27.87
CA PRO A 406 9.89 10.40 28.87
C PRO A 406 9.25 11.69 29.38
N TYR A 407 7.98 11.63 29.77
CA TYR A 407 7.32 12.72 30.48
C TYR A 407 7.58 12.57 31.97
N ASP A 408 8.78 12.95 32.42
CA ASP A 408 9.24 12.89 33.81
C ASP A 408 9.79 14.25 34.26
N ALA A 409 10.28 14.32 35.50
CA ALA A 409 10.81 15.54 36.07
C ALA A 409 12.09 16.06 35.38
N VAL A 410 12.80 15.19 34.67
CA VAL A 410 14.06 15.52 33.97
C VAL A 410 13.80 16.05 32.57
N PHE A 411 13.03 15.32 31.79
CA PHE A 411 12.86 15.60 30.37
C PHE A 411 11.56 16.32 30.03
N ARG A 412 10.52 16.19 30.87
CA ARG A 412 9.19 16.84 30.71
C ARG A 412 8.54 16.65 29.32
N GLY A 413 8.81 15.51 28.67
CA GLY A 413 8.30 15.23 27.33
C GLY A 413 8.97 16.04 26.23
N LYS A 414 10.22 16.43 26.40
CA LYS A 414 11.05 17.06 25.36
C LYS A 414 11.11 16.19 24.12
N VAL A 415 11.19 16.83 22.97
CA VAL A 415 11.35 16.15 21.67
C VAL A 415 12.63 16.61 21.03
N THR A 416 13.43 15.69 20.52
CA THR A 416 14.61 16.02 19.74
C THR A 416 14.49 15.52 18.30
N VAL A 417 15.26 16.13 17.39
CA VAL A 417 15.33 15.79 15.98
C VAL A 417 16.71 15.24 15.68
N VAL A 418 16.78 14.06 15.12
CA VAL A 418 18.03 13.46 14.63
C VAL A 418 18.07 13.56 13.11
N ASP A 419 19.16 14.11 12.58
CA ASP A 419 19.34 14.22 11.11
C ASP A 419 19.89 12.91 10.50
N ALA A 420 19.92 12.85 9.17
CA ALA A 420 20.42 11.69 8.43
C ALA A 420 21.92 11.38 8.66
N LYS A 421 22.66 12.27 9.32
CA LYS A 421 24.07 12.08 9.71
C LYS A 421 24.25 11.66 11.18
N GLY A 422 23.14 11.38 11.87
CA GLY A 422 23.17 11.00 13.28
C GLY A 422 23.37 12.16 14.26
N ARG A 423 23.25 13.41 13.83
CA ARG A 423 23.41 14.55 14.72
C ARG A 423 22.10 14.86 15.40
N ASP A 424 22.13 14.92 16.73
CA ASP A 424 21.03 15.41 17.54
C ASP A 424 20.99 16.94 17.45
N LEU A 425 19.94 17.47 16.82
CA LEU A 425 19.75 18.90 16.60
C LEU A 425 19.20 19.64 17.82
N ARG A 426 18.76 18.92 18.86
CA ARG A 426 18.33 19.41 20.18
C ARG A 426 17.38 20.60 20.17
N PRO A 427 16.29 20.61 19.41
CA PRO A 427 15.33 21.70 19.47
C PRO A 427 14.72 21.79 20.88
N GLU A 428 14.40 23.02 21.30
CA GLU A 428 13.65 23.27 22.55
C GLU A 428 12.13 23.11 22.28
N LEU A 429 11.72 21.89 21.90
CA LEU A 429 10.34 21.53 21.60
C LEU A 429 9.81 20.47 22.57
N TYR A 430 8.53 20.56 22.87
CA TYR A 430 7.84 19.70 23.82
C TYR A 430 6.49 19.23 23.25
N GLY A 431 6.01 18.09 23.74
CA GLY A 431 4.69 17.55 23.41
C GLY A 431 4.59 16.97 21.99
N LYS A 432 3.48 17.26 21.33
CA LYS A 432 3.26 16.80 19.96
C LYS A 432 4.04 17.66 18.97
N VAL A 433 4.95 17.06 18.21
CA VAL A 433 5.75 17.75 17.20
C VAL A 433 5.38 17.25 15.82
N GLU A 434 5.16 18.20 14.90
CA GLU A 434 4.84 17.94 13.48
C GLU A 434 5.92 18.55 12.58
N CYS A 435 6.46 17.75 11.67
CA CYS A 435 7.44 18.20 10.69
C CYS A 435 6.75 18.81 9.46
N LYS A 436 7.17 20.02 9.07
CA LYS A 436 6.75 20.69 7.83
C LYS A 436 7.98 21.23 7.09
N GLY A 437 8.62 20.37 6.31
CA GLY A 437 9.89 20.67 5.65
C GLY A 437 11.01 20.87 6.69
N ASP A 438 11.63 22.06 6.71
CA ASP A 438 12.69 22.38 7.69
C ASP A 438 12.15 22.94 9.00
N PHE A 439 10.83 23.11 9.11
CA PHE A 439 10.17 23.63 10.32
C PHE A 439 9.50 22.51 11.09
N PHE A 440 9.66 22.59 12.39
CA PHE A 440 9.03 21.68 13.33
C PHE A 440 8.08 22.48 14.21
N LYS A 441 6.78 22.20 14.09
CA LYS A 441 5.74 22.77 14.91
C LYS A 441 5.65 21.97 16.21
N GLY A 442 5.75 22.62 17.36
CA GLY A 442 5.64 22.01 18.67
C GLY A 442 5.24 23.04 19.72
N TYR A 443 5.58 22.77 20.96
CA TYR A 443 5.32 23.66 22.08
C TYR A 443 6.64 24.03 22.77
N ASP A 444 6.75 25.24 23.29
CA ASP A 444 7.84 25.62 24.18
C ASP A 444 7.62 25.08 25.59
N PHE A 445 8.56 25.34 26.47
CA PHE A 445 8.49 24.90 27.87
C PHE A 445 7.29 25.48 28.65
N ALA A 446 6.77 26.63 28.24
CA ALA A 446 5.59 27.27 28.82
C ALA A 446 4.27 26.75 28.25
N GLY A 447 4.32 25.82 27.28
CA GLY A 447 3.14 25.25 26.60
C GLY A 447 2.58 26.14 25.50
N LYS A 448 3.32 27.19 25.08
CA LYS A 448 2.96 28.02 23.94
C LYS A 448 3.37 27.35 22.63
N GLN A 449 2.49 27.33 21.64
CA GLN A 449 2.80 26.79 20.31
C GLN A 449 3.93 27.59 19.66
N VAL A 450 4.96 26.91 19.18
CA VAL A 450 6.12 27.50 18.51
C VAL A 450 6.52 26.69 17.28
N TYR A 451 7.30 27.32 16.41
CA TYR A 451 7.88 26.72 15.22
C TYR A 451 9.40 26.82 15.28
N TRP A 452 10.08 25.71 15.23
CA TRP A 452 11.54 25.65 15.22
C TRP A 452 12.06 25.42 13.80
N ASP A 453 13.01 26.25 13.39
CA ASP A 453 13.70 26.13 12.10
C ASP A 453 15.01 25.36 12.30
N SER A 454 15.12 24.19 11.72
CA SER A 454 16.26 23.29 11.86
C SER A 454 17.56 23.83 11.25
N LYS A 455 17.48 24.79 10.32
CA LYS A 455 18.64 25.39 9.65
C LYS A 455 19.23 26.54 10.44
N THR A 456 18.34 27.45 10.89
CA THR A 456 18.74 28.61 11.67
C THR A 456 18.80 28.33 13.16
N GLN A 457 18.24 27.19 13.60
CA GLN A 457 18.05 26.79 15.00
C GLN A 457 17.30 27.83 15.85
N ARG A 458 16.39 28.58 15.20
CA ARG A 458 15.57 29.61 15.87
C ARG A 458 14.14 29.15 16.08
N LEU A 459 13.55 29.61 17.15
CA LEU A 459 12.13 29.47 17.47
C LEU A 459 11.35 30.69 17.00
N TYR A 460 10.17 30.46 16.43
CA TYR A 460 9.24 31.48 15.98
C TYR A 460 7.87 31.26 16.62
N GLU A 461 7.21 32.33 17.03
CA GLU A 461 5.86 32.26 17.61
C GLU A 461 4.76 32.01 16.56
N LYS A 462 5.02 32.37 15.33
CA LYS A 462 4.15 32.10 14.18
C LYS A 462 4.99 31.44 13.10
N MET A 463 4.39 30.50 12.38
CA MET A 463 5.05 29.90 11.24
C MET A 463 5.43 31.01 10.26
N PRO A 464 6.72 31.17 9.94
CA PRO A 464 7.11 32.05 8.84
C PRO A 464 6.32 31.63 7.60
N GLU A 465 5.71 32.55 6.87
CA GLU A 465 4.98 32.23 5.64
C GLU A 465 5.95 31.56 4.66
N LEU A 466 5.85 30.25 4.56
CA LEU A 466 6.64 29.44 3.66
C LEU A 466 5.80 29.05 2.47
N GLY A 467 6.21 29.51 1.31
CA GLY A 467 5.78 28.95 0.05
C GLY A 467 6.84 27.94 -0.43
N ARG A 468 6.43 26.74 -0.83
CA ARG A 468 7.31 25.83 -1.55
C ARG A 468 6.95 25.90 -3.02
N ILE A 469 7.96 26.24 -3.84
CA ILE A 469 7.81 26.31 -5.28
C ILE A 469 8.75 25.27 -5.86
N GLY A 470 8.29 24.02 -5.95
CA GLY A 470 9.09 22.90 -6.39
C GLY A 470 10.33 22.66 -5.54
N ARG A 471 11.52 22.76 -6.12
CA ARG A 471 12.82 22.61 -5.43
C ARG A 471 13.29 23.84 -4.68
N PHE A 472 12.58 24.97 -4.82
CA PHE A 472 12.91 26.23 -4.16
C PHE A 472 12.06 26.43 -2.92
N GLU A 473 12.68 26.98 -1.89
CA GLU A 473 12.00 27.43 -0.68
C GLU A 473 11.91 28.95 -0.69
N LEU A 474 10.71 29.43 -0.44
CA LEU A 474 10.45 30.85 -0.25
C LEU A 474 10.49 31.14 1.25
N VAL A 475 11.48 31.87 1.70
CA VAL A 475 11.61 32.29 3.11
C VAL A 475 11.36 33.78 3.20
N LYS A 476 10.38 34.20 4.02
CA LYS A 476 10.15 35.61 4.33
C LYS A 476 11.21 36.06 5.35
N GLN A 477 12.01 37.05 4.96
CA GLN A 477 12.97 37.67 5.84
C GLN A 477 12.65 39.18 5.89
N ASP A 478 12.05 39.63 6.99
CA ASP A 478 11.54 41.01 7.18
C ASP A 478 10.56 41.45 6.10
N ALA A 479 10.90 42.42 5.26
CA ALA A 479 10.06 42.92 4.15
C ALA A 479 10.37 42.26 2.80
N ALA A 480 11.33 41.33 2.75
CA ALA A 480 11.75 40.67 1.53
C ALA A 480 11.48 39.15 1.55
N TYR A 481 11.37 38.56 0.37
CA TYR A 481 11.30 37.11 0.20
C TYR A 481 12.65 36.64 -0.33
N MET A 482 13.19 35.58 0.30
CA MET A 482 14.39 34.92 -0.14
C MET A 482 14.04 33.58 -0.76
N PHE A 483 14.47 33.35 -2.01
CA PHE A 483 14.46 32.03 -2.64
C PHE A 483 15.72 31.30 -2.31
N ARG A 484 15.59 30.14 -1.68
CA ARG A 484 16.74 29.27 -1.39
C ARG A 484 16.67 28.03 -2.28
N PHE A 485 17.73 27.83 -3.05
CA PHE A 485 17.90 26.61 -3.85
C PHE A 485 18.82 25.64 -3.12
N ARG A 486 18.22 24.56 -2.58
CA ARG A 486 18.92 23.62 -1.67
C ARG A 486 20.15 22.93 -2.27
N GLU A 487 20.08 22.55 -3.56
CA GLU A 487 21.11 21.71 -4.17
C GLU A 487 22.42 22.45 -4.45
N ARG A 488 22.42 23.79 -4.48
CA ARG A 488 23.61 24.59 -4.83
C ARG A 488 23.94 25.76 -3.91
N GLY A 489 23.19 25.94 -2.83
CA GLY A 489 23.46 27.02 -1.88
C GLY A 489 23.27 28.44 -2.43
N LEU A 490 22.41 28.60 -3.45
CA LEU A 490 22.16 29.89 -4.06
C LEU A 490 20.92 30.53 -3.42
N ASP A 491 21.08 31.74 -2.90
CA ASP A 491 20.01 32.54 -2.32
C ASP A 491 19.76 33.78 -3.19
N PHE A 492 18.47 34.04 -3.49
CA PHE A 492 18.03 35.23 -4.25
C PHE A 492 16.99 36.00 -3.45
N SER A 493 17.14 37.31 -3.29
CA SER A 493 16.18 38.18 -2.61
C SER A 493 15.28 38.90 -3.60
N PHE A 494 13.96 38.83 -3.37
CA PHE A 494 12.94 39.47 -4.21
C PHE A 494 11.79 40.01 -3.36
N ARG A 495 10.98 40.93 -3.89
CA ARG A 495 9.74 41.36 -3.28
C ARG A 495 8.61 40.38 -3.61
N LYS A 496 7.62 40.23 -2.71
CA LYS A 496 6.47 39.32 -2.89
C LYS A 496 5.71 39.59 -4.20
N GLU A 497 5.62 40.83 -4.56
CA GLU A 497 4.89 41.31 -5.73
C GLU A 497 5.51 40.94 -7.07
N ASP A 498 6.83 40.66 -7.07
CA ASP A 498 7.61 40.33 -8.27
C ASP A 498 7.59 38.84 -8.62
N VAL A 499 6.91 38.02 -7.82
CA VAL A 499 6.93 36.54 -7.96
C VAL A 499 5.65 36.01 -8.58
N GLN A 500 5.72 35.48 -9.78
CA GLN A 500 4.68 34.66 -10.39
C GLN A 500 5.10 33.18 -10.40
N VAL A 501 4.25 32.35 -9.84
CA VAL A 501 4.56 30.96 -9.53
C VAL A 501 4.10 30.02 -10.62
N CYS A 502 4.99 29.13 -11.10
CA CYS A 502 4.63 27.96 -11.89
C CYS A 502 4.56 26.71 -10.99
N ALA A 503 3.49 25.93 -11.12
CA ALA A 503 3.14 24.86 -10.20
C ALA A 503 4.14 23.70 -10.09
N THR A 504 5.07 23.53 -11.04
CA THR A 504 5.99 22.37 -11.10
C THR A 504 7.34 22.61 -10.45
N GLY A 505 7.67 23.85 -10.11
CA GLY A 505 8.89 24.19 -9.40
C GLY A 505 10.21 24.03 -10.17
N LYS A 506 10.18 23.86 -11.48
CA LYS A 506 11.38 23.79 -12.32
C LYS A 506 11.65 25.06 -13.10
N VAL A 507 10.63 25.89 -13.29
CA VAL A 507 10.73 27.18 -13.99
C VAL A 507 9.99 28.23 -13.19
N PHE A 508 10.62 29.40 -13.00
CA PHE A 508 10.06 30.52 -12.25
C PHE A 508 10.16 31.80 -13.07
N ILE A 509 9.10 32.59 -13.02
CA ILE A 509 9.07 33.93 -13.58
C ILE A 509 9.02 34.89 -12.41
N ILE A 510 10.06 35.69 -12.25
CA ILE A 510 10.19 36.68 -11.19
C ILE A 510 10.45 38.02 -11.88
N GLY A 511 9.42 38.87 -11.96
CA GLY A 511 9.51 40.12 -12.71
C GLY A 511 9.98 39.89 -14.15
N LYS A 512 11.15 40.39 -14.49
CA LYS A 512 11.76 40.22 -15.81
C LYS A 512 12.76 39.04 -15.88
N HIS A 513 12.76 38.13 -14.95
CA HIS A 513 13.73 37.04 -14.90
C HIS A 513 13.01 35.70 -15.01
N LEU A 514 13.51 34.86 -15.91
CA LEU A 514 13.13 33.46 -16.02
C LEU A 514 14.21 32.62 -15.33
N ILE A 515 13.84 31.81 -14.36
CA ILE A 515 14.73 30.87 -13.71
C ILE A 515 14.34 29.47 -14.20
N VAL A 516 15.25 28.85 -14.94
CA VAL A 516 15.07 27.51 -15.50
C VAL A 516 16.11 26.58 -14.89
N ASN A 517 15.67 25.54 -14.19
CA ASN A 517 16.52 24.62 -13.46
C ASN A 517 17.46 25.33 -12.48
N ASP A 518 18.53 25.85 -12.73
CA ASP A 518 19.49 26.57 -11.85
C ASP A 518 20.08 27.80 -12.54
N LYS A 519 19.63 28.10 -13.74
CA LYS A 519 20.10 29.24 -14.48
C LYS A 519 19.12 30.39 -14.32
N LYS A 520 19.65 31.56 -13.96
CA LYS A 520 18.89 32.79 -13.94
C LYS A 520 19.10 33.44 -15.29
N GLU A 521 18.05 33.50 -16.10
CA GLU A 521 18.05 34.17 -17.38
C GLU A 521 17.13 35.39 -17.33
N GLN A 522 17.53 36.50 -17.96
CA GLN A 522 16.67 37.67 -18.06
C GLN A 522 15.41 37.29 -18.85
N CYS A 523 14.25 37.47 -18.26
CA CYS A 523 12.99 37.16 -18.92
C CYS A 523 12.73 38.17 -20.02
N LEU A 524 12.93 37.75 -21.25
CA LEU A 524 12.62 38.51 -22.46
C LEU A 524 11.20 38.24 -22.95
N TYR A 525 10.38 37.52 -22.17
CA TYR A 525 9.10 37.00 -22.60
C TYR A 525 7.96 37.58 -21.75
N GLU A 526 6.85 37.82 -22.39
CA GLU A 526 5.58 38.06 -21.72
C GLU A 526 4.96 36.70 -21.33
N PHE A 527 4.74 36.48 -20.03
CA PHE A 527 4.09 35.27 -19.54
C PHE A 527 2.62 35.29 -19.85
N LEU A 528 2.11 34.31 -20.57
CA LEU A 528 0.71 34.22 -20.95
C LEU A 528 -0.05 33.14 -20.18
N GLY A 529 0.62 32.08 -19.74
CA GLY A 529 0.00 31.06 -18.93
C GLY A 529 0.73 29.72 -18.86
N PHE A 530 0.14 28.81 -18.03
CA PHE A 530 0.67 27.50 -17.75
C PHE A 530 -0.45 26.45 -17.84
N SER A 531 -0.20 25.32 -18.49
CA SER A 531 -1.12 24.18 -18.53
C SER A 531 -0.36 22.87 -18.78
N LYS A 532 -0.70 21.80 -18.04
CA LYS A 532 -0.18 20.44 -18.22
C LYS A 532 1.37 20.36 -18.38
N GLY A 533 2.11 21.06 -17.54
CA GLY A 533 3.58 21.05 -17.59
C GLY A 533 4.20 21.90 -18.71
N MET A 534 3.40 22.70 -19.42
CA MET A 534 3.86 23.61 -20.47
C MET A 534 3.59 25.07 -20.11
N ILE A 535 4.55 25.94 -20.38
CA ILE A 535 4.49 27.38 -20.13
C ILE A 535 4.42 28.08 -21.48
N LEU A 536 3.42 28.93 -21.65
CA LEU A 536 3.27 29.76 -22.82
C LEU A 536 3.80 31.17 -22.55
N VAL A 537 4.73 31.61 -23.38
CA VAL A 537 5.30 32.96 -23.35
C VAL A 537 5.25 33.61 -24.74
N LYS A 538 5.25 34.94 -24.78
CA LYS A 538 5.35 35.71 -26.00
C LYS A 538 6.70 36.43 -26.04
N LEU A 539 7.39 36.43 -27.18
CA LEU A 539 8.66 37.13 -27.34
C LEU A 539 8.39 38.64 -27.46
N PRO A 540 9.10 39.49 -26.67
CA PRO A 540 8.93 40.95 -26.71
C PRO A 540 9.22 41.50 -28.09
N GLY A 541 8.34 42.42 -28.55
CA GLY A 541 8.51 43.05 -29.86
C GLY A 541 8.32 42.16 -31.08
N GLN A 542 7.99 40.89 -30.87
CA GLN A 542 7.75 39.94 -31.94
C GLN A 542 6.38 39.31 -31.80
N ASN A 543 5.74 38.97 -32.92
CA ASN A 543 4.48 38.22 -32.88
C ASN A 543 4.79 36.71 -32.92
N VAL A 544 5.64 36.27 -31.99
CA VAL A 544 6.06 34.87 -31.82
C VAL A 544 5.78 34.43 -30.40
N TYR A 545 5.15 33.28 -30.28
CA TYR A 545 4.86 32.61 -29.03
C TYR A 545 5.79 31.42 -28.86
N ARG A 546 6.14 31.13 -27.62
CA ARG A 546 7.00 30.00 -27.27
C ARG A 546 6.35 29.13 -26.21
N LEU A 547 6.37 27.83 -26.41
CA LEU A 547 6.08 26.84 -25.40
C LEU A 547 7.40 26.34 -24.78
N ILE A 548 7.44 26.38 -23.46
CA ILE A 548 8.57 25.89 -22.65
C ILE A 548 8.02 24.79 -21.75
N LEU A 549 8.69 23.65 -21.71
CA LEU A 549 8.35 22.59 -20.76
C LEU A 549 8.71 23.02 -19.35
N ASP A 550 8.04 22.45 -18.36
CA ASP A 550 8.33 22.65 -16.94
C ASP A 550 9.76 22.22 -16.54
N SER A 551 10.39 21.36 -17.36
CA SER A 551 11.81 21.02 -17.29
C SER A 551 12.74 22.18 -17.68
N GLY A 552 12.20 23.28 -18.21
CA GLY A 552 12.95 24.42 -18.73
C GLY A 552 13.39 24.28 -20.19
N ASN A 553 13.11 23.15 -20.82
CA ASN A 553 13.45 22.95 -22.22
C ASN A 553 12.47 23.65 -23.14
N ARG A 554 12.98 24.31 -24.18
CA ARG A 554 12.18 24.87 -25.25
C ARG A 554 11.49 23.72 -25.99
N PHE A 555 10.14 23.79 -26.10
CA PHE A 555 9.37 22.81 -26.85
C PHE A 555 9.19 23.22 -28.30
N CYS A 556 8.58 24.39 -28.55
CA CYS A 556 8.40 24.94 -29.91
C CYS A 556 8.11 26.43 -29.90
N ASP A 557 8.35 27.10 -31.04
CA ASP A 557 7.92 28.46 -31.33
C ASP A 557 6.85 28.45 -32.43
N PHE A 558 5.86 29.35 -32.35
CA PHE A 558 4.80 29.48 -33.33
C PHE A 558 4.35 30.93 -33.50
N LYS A 559 3.75 31.23 -34.67
CA LYS A 559 3.24 32.56 -35.02
C LYS A 559 1.73 32.48 -35.27
N PRO A 560 0.96 33.56 -35.05
CA PRO A 560 -0.41 33.65 -35.52
C PRO A 560 -0.50 33.36 -37.05
N PRO A 561 -1.58 32.74 -37.55
CA PRO A 561 -2.89 32.57 -36.95
C PRO A 561 -3.11 31.28 -36.15
N TYR A 562 -2.07 30.60 -35.77
CA TYR A 562 -2.16 29.28 -35.10
C TYR A 562 -2.60 29.37 -33.61
N LEU A 563 -2.77 30.58 -33.09
CA LEU A 563 -3.30 30.78 -31.74
C LEU A 563 -4.81 30.94 -31.80
N GLY A 564 -5.53 29.93 -31.34
CA GLY A 564 -6.95 30.05 -31.04
C GLY A 564 -7.20 30.84 -29.77
N THR A 565 -8.46 30.95 -29.39
CA THR A 565 -8.92 31.71 -28.23
C THR A 565 -8.29 31.22 -26.93
N VAL A 566 -7.68 32.17 -26.18
CA VAL A 566 -7.25 31.93 -24.79
C VAL A 566 -8.43 32.33 -23.90
N THR A 567 -9.04 31.38 -23.23
CA THR A 567 -10.12 31.66 -22.26
C THR A 567 -9.52 31.51 -20.86
N ARG A 568 -9.64 32.58 -20.06
CA ARG A 568 -9.15 32.66 -18.69
C ARG A 568 -10.32 32.56 -17.73
N THR A 569 -10.33 31.56 -16.85
CA THR A 569 -11.17 31.52 -15.64
C THR A 569 -10.29 31.77 -14.42
N PRO A 570 -10.83 32.13 -13.25
CA PRO A 570 -10.01 32.36 -12.05
C PRO A 570 -9.08 31.23 -11.69
N ASP A 571 -9.48 29.98 -12.00
CA ASP A 571 -8.75 28.76 -11.59
C ASP A 571 -8.08 28.00 -12.75
N ARG A 572 -8.38 28.34 -14.01
CA ARG A 572 -7.86 27.58 -15.18
C ARG A 572 -7.72 28.48 -16.40
N MET A 573 -6.72 28.15 -17.21
CA MET A 573 -6.53 28.72 -18.53
C MET A 573 -6.68 27.63 -19.58
N TYR A 574 -7.53 27.89 -20.57
CA TYR A 574 -7.73 27.01 -21.72
C TYR A 574 -7.10 27.67 -22.94
N ILE A 575 -6.17 26.94 -23.59
CA ILE A 575 -5.61 27.32 -24.87
C ILE A 575 -6.21 26.38 -25.90
N ARG A 576 -7.06 26.90 -26.79
CA ARG A 576 -7.62 26.14 -27.91
C ARG A 576 -6.83 26.47 -29.16
N PHE A 577 -6.08 25.51 -29.68
CA PHE A 577 -5.37 25.65 -30.94
C PHE A 577 -6.33 25.30 -32.10
N HIS A 578 -6.49 26.23 -33.06
CA HIS A 578 -7.19 25.96 -34.32
C HIS A 578 -6.14 25.65 -35.38
N HIS A 579 -6.21 24.47 -35.99
CA HIS A 579 -5.33 23.97 -37.03
C HIS A 579 -3.88 23.70 -36.59
N TRP A 580 -3.66 22.59 -35.90
CA TRP A 580 -2.34 21.96 -35.79
C TRP A 580 -2.34 20.65 -36.61
N PRO A 581 -1.54 20.54 -37.70
CA PRO A 581 -1.34 19.24 -38.35
C PRO A 581 -0.30 18.45 -37.55
N GLY A 582 -0.73 17.61 -36.61
CA GLY A 582 0.20 16.71 -35.93
C GLY A 582 -0.02 16.46 -34.45
N PHE A 583 -1.24 16.57 -33.92
CA PHE A 583 -1.66 16.00 -32.62
C PHE A 583 -3.03 15.35 -32.77
#